data_8ca8912fbb937cfa79417da1c18dd804
#
_entry.id   8ca8912fbb937cfa79417da1c18dd804
#
_cell.length_a   1.000
_cell.length_b   1.000
_cell.length_c   1.000
_cell.angle_alpha   90.00
_cell.angle_beta   90.00
_cell.angle_gamma   90.00
#
_symmetry.space_group_name_H-M   'P 1'
#
loop_
_entity.id
_entity.type
_entity.pdbx_description
1 polymer ?
#
loop_
_entity_poly.entity_id
_entity_poly.type
_entity_poly.pdbx_seq_one_letter_code
_entity_poly.pdbx_strand_id
1 'polypeptide(L)'
;MKTLTPILTLAIFVATSCTSQKKLAYLNNLPQANGEETFTMSIPDYKIQSRDILYITIKAMAPDGSIKDFLSSVGNTGVNLAQGDAAGAFYGYNVNPDGYITLVPIGQVKVSGLTLEETRKLLQGLTEKVFLNSTVECKLLSFKYTVIGEVKGPGTYINYNNYLTVLEAIGRAGGVGDYGNRNRVLVVRPMDKGTKTYRLNLQDKKIISSEAYFLLPNDVVIVEPMKQKIFNLNLPTISFLITAFTSTVTMTLLLINYFGK
;
A
#
# COMPACT_ATOMS: atom_id res chain seq x y z
N MET A 1 34.82 46.82 14.43
CA MET A 1 35.14 45.43 14.04
C MET A 1 34.62 44.35 14.99
N LYS A 2 34.28 44.62 16.27
CA LYS A 2 33.80 43.62 17.24
C LYS A 2 32.35 43.16 17.10
N THR A 3 31.55 43.82 16.29
CA THR A 3 30.11 43.50 16.08
C THR A 3 29.83 42.63 14.86
N LEU A 4 30.84 42.43 13.97
CA LEU A 4 30.66 41.65 12.72
C LEU A 4 30.81 40.12 12.93
N THR A 5 31.57 39.72 13.93
CA THR A 5 31.83 38.31 14.26
C THR A 5 30.57 37.51 14.67
N PRO A 6 29.62 38.01 15.51
CA PRO A 6 28.42 37.26 15.86
C PRO A 6 27.43 37.12 14.70
N ILE A 7 27.42 38.11 13.77
CA ILE A 7 26.56 38.07 12.59
C ILE A 7 27.06 37.03 11.58
N LEU A 8 28.38 36.95 11.41
CA LEU A 8 29.02 35.98 10.51
C LEU A 8 28.85 34.54 11.03
N THR A 9 28.96 34.31 12.34
CA THR A 9 28.73 32.98 12.95
C THR A 9 27.25 32.57 12.84
N LEU A 10 26.30 33.49 12.99
CA LEU A 10 24.86 33.19 12.83
C LEU A 10 24.54 32.85 11.34
N ALA A 11 25.16 33.53 10.38
CA ALA A 11 24.96 33.27 8.95
C ALA A 11 25.48 31.87 8.55
N ILE A 12 26.57 31.41 9.13
CA ILE A 12 27.15 30.09 8.87
C ILE A 12 26.23 28.97 9.42
N PHE A 13 25.56 29.19 10.54
CA PHE A 13 24.62 28.22 11.11
C PHE A 13 23.34 28.02 10.27
N VAL A 14 22.91 29.04 9.55
CA VAL A 14 21.72 28.97 8.66
C VAL A 14 22.01 28.23 7.37
N ALA A 15 23.26 28.22 6.90
CA ALA A 15 23.64 27.61 5.62
C ALA A 15 23.71 26.06 5.65
N THR A 16 23.67 25.42 6.80
CA THR A 16 23.85 23.95 6.96
C THR A 16 22.54 23.16 6.95
N SER A 17 21.38 23.78 6.75
CA SER A 17 20.05 23.15 6.88
C SER A 17 19.48 22.58 5.55
N CYS A 18 20.30 22.21 4.56
CA CYS A 18 19.80 21.65 3.32
C CYS A 18 19.54 20.14 3.45
N THR A 19 18.29 19.72 3.23
CA THR A 19 17.94 18.31 3.06
C THR A 19 18.55 17.77 1.77
N SER A 20 19.36 16.71 1.87
CA SER A 20 19.97 16.11 0.68
C SER A 20 18.92 15.45 -0.22
N GLN A 21 18.97 15.75 -1.53
CA GLN A 21 18.09 15.16 -2.56
C GLN A 21 18.12 13.62 -2.54
N LYS A 22 19.25 13.01 -2.17
CA LYS A 22 19.41 11.55 -2.02
C LYS A 22 18.41 10.95 -1.02
N LYS A 23 17.96 11.71 -0.02
CA LYS A 23 16.97 11.23 0.97
C LYS A 23 15.54 11.16 0.41
N LEU A 24 15.28 11.77 -0.72
CA LEU A 24 13.96 11.81 -1.34
C LEU A 24 13.81 10.82 -2.51
N ALA A 25 14.92 10.31 -3.05
CA ALA A 25 14.91 9.39 -4.17
C ALA A 25 14.52 7.96 -3.74
N TYR A 26 13.81 7.25 -4.60
CA TYR A 26 13.58 5.82 -4.50
C TYR A 26 14.73 5.08 -5.20
N LEU A 27 15.07 3.88 -4.74
CA LEU A 27 16.06 3.00 -5.36
C LEU A 27 17.36 3.74 -5.72
N ASN A 28 17.85 4.61 -4.82
CA ASN A 28 18.91 5.55 -5.11
C ASN A 28 20.31 4.94 -5.26
N ASN A 29 20.43 3.64 -5.02
CA ASN A 29 21.67 2.86 -5.18
C ASN A 29 21.67 1.98 -6.44
N LEU A 30 20.78 2.25 -7.40
CA LEU A 30 20.87 1.68 -8.74
C LEU A 30 22.05 2.33 -9.51
N PRO A 31 22.68 1.62 -10.48
CA PRO A 31 23.72 2.19 -11.33
C PRO A 31 23.25 3.45 -12.05
N GLN A 32 24.06 4.52 -12.03
CA GLN A 32 23.65 5.85 -12.53
C GLN A 32 23.81 6.04 -14.05
N ALA A 33 24.49 5.16 -14.76
CA ALA A 33 24.69 5.32 -16.20
C ALA A 33 24.78 3.96 -16.87
N ASN A 34 23.96 3.74 -17.88
CA ASN A 34 24.01 2.62 -18.86
C ASN A 34 24.23 1.20 -18.29
N GLY A 35 24.04 1.01 -17.00
CA GLY A 35 24.14 -0.28 -16.33
C GLY A 35 22.77 -0.91 -16.19
N GLU A 36 22.51 -1.98 -16.95
CA GLU A 36 21.37 -2.85 -16.70
C GLU A 36 21.69 -3.74 -15.50
N GLU A 37 20.79 -3.82 -14.54
CA GLU A 37 20.88 -4.75 -13.42
C GLU A 37 19.60 -5.57 -13.36
N THR A 38 19.75 -6.88 -13.43
CA THR A 38 18.62 -7.82 -13.41
C THR A 38 18.39 -8.31 -11.98
N PHE A 39 17.16 -8.25 -11.52
CA PHE A 39 16.74 -8.74 -10.21
C PHE A 39 15.87 -9.98 -10.38
N THR A 40 16.18 -11.03 -9.63
CA THR A 40 15.28 -12.18 -9.53
C THR A 40 14.11 -11.80 -8.65
N MET A 41 12.92 -11.78 -9.22
CA MET A 41 11.67 -11.54 -8.50
C MET A 41 10.83 -12.81 -8.52
N SER A 42 10.29 -13.19 -7.38
CA SER A 42 9.30 -14.27 -7.28
C SER A 42 7.95 -13.64 -6.90
N ILE A 43 7.01 -13.67 -7.84
CA ILE A 43 5.63 -13.29 -7.55
C ILE A 43 5.04 -14.39 -6.68
N PRO A 44 4.57 -14.10 -5.46
CA PRO A 44 4.02 -15.12 -4.58
C PRO A 44 2.69 -15.63 -5.13
N ASP A 45 2.55 -16.93 -5.21
CA ASP A 45 1.27 -17.57 -5.54
C ASP A 45 0.34 -17.48 -4.32
N TYR A 46 -0.59 -16.54 -4.37
CA TYR A 46 -1.60 -16.42 -3.33
C TYR A 46 -2.51 -17.65 -3.32
N LYS A 47 -2.65 -18.26 -2.15
CA LYS A 47 -3.59 -19.36 -1.92
C LYS A 47 -4.89 -18.83 -1.35
N ILE A 48 -5.99 -19.19 -1.99
CA ILE A 48 -7.34 -18.80 -1.60
C ILE A 48 -7.62 -19.23 -0.17
N GLN A 49 -8.16 -18.30 0.60
CA GLN A 49 -8.54 -18.50 2.01
C GLN A 49 -10.04 -18.45 2.21
N SER A 50 -10.50 -18.95 3.36
CA SER A 50 -11.88 -18.76 3.78
C SER A 50 -12.19 -17.26 3.90
N ARG A 51 -13.39 -16.86 3.50
CA ARG A 51 -13.89 -15.48 3.40
C ARG A 51 -13.34 -14.67 2.22
N ASP A 52 -12.52 -15.26 1.35
CA ASP A 52 -12.21 -14.63 0.09
C ASP A 52 -13.44 -14.52 -0.80
N ILE A 53 -13.44 -13.55 -1.68
CA ILE A 53 -14.49 -13.33 -2.68
C ILE A 53 -13.88 -13.54 -4.05
N LEU A 54 -14.39 -14.51 -4.79
CA LEU A 54 -13.94 -14.83 -6.13
C LEU A 54 -14.93 -14.30 -7.16
N TYR A 55 -14.45 -13.65 -8.19
CA TYR A 55 -15.21 -13.40 -9.41
C TYR A 55 -14.99 -14.58 -10.36
N ILE A 56 -16.07 -15.24 -10.72
CA ILE A 56 -16.04 -16.41 -11.61
C ILE A 56 -17.04 -16.17 -12.73
N THR A 57 -16.60 -16.31 -13.97
CA THR A 57 -17.46 -16.32 -15.13
C THR A 57 -17.27 -17.62 -15.92
N ILE A 58 -18.36 -18.16 -16.44
CA ILE A 58 -18.34 -19.33 -17.32
C ILE A 58 -19.00 -18.94 -18.61
N LYS A 59 -18.19 -18.75 -19.64
CA LYS A 59 -18.68 -18.49 -21.02
C LYS A 59 -18.75 -19.81 -21.77
N ALA A 60 -19.88 -20.13 -22.31
CA ALA A 60 -20.07 -21.32 -23.15
C ALA A 60 -20.98 -21.03 -24.32
N MET A 61 -20.90 -21.87 -25.36
CA MET A 61 -21.77 -21.77 -26.52
C MET A 61 -23.13 -22.36 -26.17
N ALA A 62 -24.17 -21.55 -26.35
CA ALA A 62 -25.55 -22.02 -26.22
C ALA A 62 -25.98 -22.81 -27.47
N PRO A 63 -27.06 -23.62 -27.40
CA PRO A 63 -27.56 -24.40 -28.58
C PRO A 63 -27.89 -23.55 -29.81
N ASP A 64 -28.19 -22.27 -29.61
CA ASP A 64 -28.44 -21.28 -30.67
C ASP A 64 -27.19 -20.71 -31.32
N GLY A 65 -26.00 -21.19 -30.91
CA GLY A 65 -24.69 -20.70 -31.37
C GLY A 65 -24.21 -19.41 -30.70
N SER A 66 -25.01 -18.80 -29.84
CA SER A 66 -24.60 -17.60 -29.09
C SER A 66 -23.67 -17.94 -27.94
N ILE A 67 -22.72 -17.06 -27.62
CA ILE A 67 -21.88 -17.18 -26.39
C ILE A 67 -22.65 -16.53 -25.26
N LYS A 68 -22.93 -17.30 -24.21
CA LYS A 68 -23.59 -16.83 -22.99
C LYS A 68 -22.69 -17.01 -21.79
N ASP A 69 -22.77 -16.07 -20.87
CA ASP A 69 -22.18 -16.22 -19.54
C ASP A 69 -23.23 -16.87 -18.62
N PHE A 70 -22.96 -18.12 -18.24
CA PHE A 70 -23.91 -18.93 -17.45
C PHE A 70 -23.85 -18.66 -15.95
N LEU A 71 -22.85 -17.92 -15.46
CA LEU A 71 -22.75 -17.54 -14.05
C LEU A 71 -23.02 -16.07 -13.79
N SER A 72 -23.10 -15.24 -14.81
CA SER A 72 -23.50 -13.85 -14.62
C SER A 72 -24.99 -13.82 -14.23
N SER A 73 -25.24 -14.03 -12.96
CA SER A 73 -26.55 -13.85 -12.32
C SER A 73 -26.99 -12.38 -12.31
N VAL A 74 -26.17 -11.49 -12.84
CA VAL A 74 -26.48 -10.09 -13.01
C VAL A 74 -27.17 -9.96 -14.37
N GLY A 75 -28.47 -10.15 -14.35
CA GLY A 75 -29.31 -9.69 -15.44
C GLY A 75 -28.89 -8.26 -15.83
N ASN A 76 -28.97 -8.01 -17.11
CA ASN A 76 -28.65 -6.78 -17.85
C ASN A 76 -29.36 -5.52 -17.32
N THR A 77 -29.34 -5.33 -16.00
CA THR A 77 -29.73 -4.10 -15.32
C THR A 77 -28.52 -3.19 -15.35
N GLY A 78 -28.57 -2.11 -16.14
CA GLY A 78 -27.54 -1.09 -16.28
C GLY A 78 -27.18 -0.39 -14.97
N VAL A 79 -26.85 -1.16 -13.97
CA VAL A 79 -26.30 -0.69 -12.70
C VAL A 79 -24.84 -0.37 -12.99
N ASN A 80 -24.53 0.91 -13.07
CA ASN A 80 -23.16 1.37 -12.96
C ASN A 80 -22.54 0.67 -11.75
N LEU A 81 -21.60 -0.24 -12.02
CA LEU A 81 -20.88 -0.98 -11.01
C LEU A 81 -20.33 0.02 -9.99
N ALA A 82 -20.94 0.03 -8.81
CA ALA A 82 -20.50 0.87 -7.72
C ALA A 82 -19.00 0.61 -7.49
N GLN A 83 -18.20 1.63 -7.67
CA GLN A 83 -16.78 1.57 -7.35
C GLN A 83 -16.68 1.41 -5.84
N GLY A 84 -16.06 0.32 -5.37
CA GLY A 84 -15.81 0.10 -3.96
C GLY A 84 -16.05 -1.34 -3.50
N ASP A 85 -15.91 -1.56 -2.19
CA ASP A 85 -16.11 -2.87 -1.51
C ASP A 85 -17.48 -3.53 -1.81
N ALA A 86 -18.48 -2.75 -2.16
CA ALA A 86 -19.82 -3.23 -2.46
C ALA A 86 -19.89 -4.10 -3.73
N ALA A 87 -19.05 -3.85 -4.73
CA ALA A 87 -19.07 -4.62 -5.98
C ALA A 87 -18.75 -6.11 -5.73
N GLY A 88 -17.76 -6.39 -4.89
CA GLY A 88 -17.39 -7.76 -4.53
C GLY A 88 -18.51 -8.51 -3.82
N ALA A 89 -19.27 -7.84 -2.95
CA ALA A 89 -20.37 -8.44 -2.21
C ALA A 89 -21.55 -8.84 -3.11
N PHE A 90 -21.78 -8.11 -4.21
CA PHE A 90 -22.93 -8.36 -5.11
C PHE A 90 -22.61 -9.32 -6.27
N TYR A 91 -21.35 -9.39 -6.70
CA TYR A 91 -20.97 -10.11 -7.93
C TYR A 91 -20.02 -11.27 -7.70
N GLY A 92 -19.54 -11.48 -6.46
CA GLY A 92 -18.56 -12.49 -6.13
C GLY A 92 -19.15 -13.73 -5.45
N TYR A 93 -18.40 -14.81 -5.58
CA TYR A 93 -18.64 -16.05 -4.85
C TYR A 93 -17.82 -16.05 -3.57
N ASN A 94 -18.49 -16.05 -2.41
CA ASN A 94 -17.83 -16.12 -1.11
C ASN A 94 -17.31 -17.52 -0.84
N VAL A 95 -16.03 -17.60 -0.47
CA VAL A 95 -15.45 -18.85 0.07
C VAL A 95 -15.93 -19.02 1.51
N ASN A 96 -16.70 -20.08 1.76
CA ASN A 96 -17.25 -20.35 3.08
C ASN A 96 -16.17 -20.75 4.11
N PRO A 97 -16.49 -20.84 5.42
CA PRO A 97 -15.50 -21.21 6.44
C PRO A 97 -14.82 -22.57 6.20
N ASP A 98 -15.50 -23.50 5.53
CA ASP A 98 -14.98 -24.83 5.20
C ASP A 98 -14.12 -24.84 3.92
N GLY A 99 -14.02 -23.68 3.25
CA GLY A 99 -13.20 -23.48 2.06
C GLY A 99 -13.88 -23.82 0.73
N TYR A 100 -15.20 -23.86 0.69
CA TYR A 100 -15.98 -24.18 -0.51
C TYR A 100 -16.66 -22.93 -1.07
N ILE A 101 -16.86 -22.94 -2.39
CA ILE A 101 -17.78 -22.06 -3.11
C ILE A 101 -18.95 -22.90 -3.66
N THR A 102 -20.11 -22.30 -3.86
CA THR A 102 -21.28 -22.96 -4.45
C THR A 102 -21.58 -22.35 -5.80
N LEU A 103 -21.52 -23.14 -6.85
CA LEU A 103 -21.75 -22.75 -8.24
C LEU A 103 -22.94 -23.56 -8.82
N VAL A 104 -23.95 -22.89 -9.33
CA VAL A 104 -25.05 -23.55 -10.03
C VAL A 104 -24.71 -23.64 -11.52
N PRO A 105 -24.82 -24.81 -12.19
CA PRO A 105 -25.33 -26.10 -11.71
C PRO A 105 -24.25 -27.07 -11.19
N ILE A 106 -22.99 -26.64 -11.02
CA ILE A 106 -21.84 -27.51 -10.70
C ILE A 106 -21.92 -28.07 -9.27
N GLY A 107 -22.46 -27.27 -8.32
CA GLY A 107 -22.51 -27.61 -6.92
C GLY A 107 -21.38 -27.00 -6.08
N GLN A 108 -21.04 -27.66 -4.97
CA GLN A 108 -19.99 -27.20 -4.05
C GLN A 108 -18.61 -27.62 -4.54
N VAL A 109 -17.68 -26.66 -4.61
CA VAL A 109 -16.29 -26.88 -5.05
C VAL A 109 -15.35 -26.36 -3.97
N LYS A 110 -14.41 -27.21 -3.54
CA LYS A 110 -13.37 -26.81 -2.59
C LYS A 110 -12.28 -26.00 -3.31
N VAL A 111 -12.06 -24.78 -2.87
CA VAL A 111 -11.10 -23.85 -3.49
C VAL A 111 -10.04 -23.34 -2.50
N SER A 112 -10.29 -23.46 -1.20
CA SER A 112 -9.30 -23.02 -0.20
C SER A 112 -8.00 -23.82 -0.30
N GLY A 113 -6.86 -23.11 -0.20
CA GLY A 113 -5.53 -23.70 -0.34
C GLY A 113 -5.04 -23.83 -1.79
N LEU A 114 -5.92 -23.65 -2.78
CA LEU A 114 -5.55 -23.59 -4.20
C LEU A 114 -5.15 -22.18 -4.60
N THR A 115 -4.31 -22.05 -5.61
CA THR A 115 -4.06 -20.78 -6.30
C THR A 115 -5.25 -20.42 -7.19
N LEU A 116 -5.30 -19.18 -7.68
CA LEU A 116 -6.32 -18.76 -8.65
C LEU A 116 -6.26 -19.59 -9.94
N GLU A 117 -5.04 -19.91 -10.39
CA GLU A 117 -4.83 -20.70 -11.60
C GLU A 117 -5.22 -22.18 -11.42
N GLU A 118 -4.91 -22.78 -10.27
CA GLU A 118 -5.35 -24.13 -9.93
C GLU A 118 -6.88 -24.20 -9.82
N THR A 119 -7.49 -23.18 -9.20
CA THR A 119 -8.95 -23.06 -9.11
C THR A 119 -9.58 -22.90 -10.49
N ARG A 120 -9.02 -22.06 -11.36
CA ARG A 120 -9.49 -21.92 -12.73
C ARG A 120 -9.46 -23.23 -13.47
N LYS A 121 -8.35 -23.99 -13.39
CA LYS A 121 -8.21 -25.31 -14.04
C LYS A 121 -9.20 -26.34 -13.49
N LEU A 122 -9.38 -26.36 -12.15
CA LEU A 122 -10.35 -27.22 -11.50
C LEU A 122 -11.78 -26.94 -12.01
N LEU A 123 -12.15 -25.67 -12.01
CA LEU A 123 -13.47 -25.22 -12.50
C LEU A 123 -13.64 -25.50 -13.99
N GLN A 124 -12.61 -25.30 -14.80
CA GLN A 124 -12.64 -25.61 -16.24
C GLN A 124 -12.99 -27.09 -16.48
N GLY A 125 -12.31 -28.00 -15.79
CA GLY A 125 -12.60 -29.45 -15.92
C GLY A 125 -13.97 -29.87 -15.41
N LEU A 126 -14.54 -29.12 -14.44
CA LEU A 126 -15.92 -29.38 -13.97
C LEU A 126 -16.96 -28.82 -14.95
N THR A 127 -16.71 -27.63 -15.51
CA THR A 127 -17.65 -26.98 -16.43
C THR A 127 -17.74 -27.70 -17.77
N GLU A 128 -16.64 -28.25 -18.28
CA GLU A 128 -16.61 -29.03 -19.54
C GLU A 128 -17.51 -30.27 -19.51
N LYS A 129 -17.82 -30.77 -18.31
CA LYS A 129 -18.77 -31.89 -18.15
C LYS A 129 -20.23 -31.48 -18.31
N VAL A 130 -20.52 -30.19 -18.14
CA VAL A 130 -21.86 -29.63 -18.15
C VAL A 130 -22.13 -28.78 -19.39
N PHE A 131 -21.09 -28.04 -19.84
CA PHE A 131 -21.19 -27.11 -20.95
C PHE A 131 -20.14 -27.42 -22.02
N LEU A 132 -20.58 -27.57 -23.26
CA LEU A 132 -19.69 -27.74 -24.40
C LEU A 132 -18.93 -26.44 -24.68
N ASN A 133 -17.62 -26.57 -24.95
CA ASN A 133 -16.75 -25.45 -25.30
C ASN A 133 -16.82 -24.30 -24.30
N SER A 134 -16.78 -24.63 -23.01
CA SER A 134 -16.79 -23.63 -21.95
C SER A 134 -15.40 -23.04 -21.69
N THR A 135 -15.38 -21.77 -21.28
CA THR A 135 -14.18 -21.07 -20.80
C THR A 135 -14.46 -20.47 -19.43
N VAL A 136 -13.58 -20.74 -18.47
CA VAL A 136 -13.68 -20.25 -17.11
C VAL A 136 -12.66 -19.14 -16.87
N GLU A 137 -13.11 -18.01 -16.34
CA GLU A 137 -12.28 -16.95 -15.78
C GLU A 137 -12.48 -16.92 -14.27
N CYS A 138 -11.38 -16.82 -13.50
CA CYS A 138 -11.40 -16.73 -12.06
C CYS A 138 -10.44 -15.61 -11.59
N LYS A 139 -10.98 -14.65 -10.83
CA LYS A 139 -10.22 -13.52 -10.25
C LYS A 139 -10.55 -13.37 -8.77
N LEU A 140 -9.62 -12.80 -8.02
CA LEU A 140 -9.83 -12.44 -6.62
C LEU A 140 -10.41 -11.03 -6.54
N LEU A 141 -11.60 -10.87 -5.95
CA LEU A 141 -12.22 -9.56 -5.68
C LEU A 141 -11.88 -9.02 -4.30
N SER A 142 -11.54 -9.88 -3.35
CA SER A 142 -11.21 -9.51 -1.96
C SER A 142 -9.78 -8.98 -1.78
N PHE A 143 -9.03 -8.74 -2.88
CA PHE A 143 -7.68 -8.19 -2.76
C PHE A 143 -7.72 -6.71 -2.39
N LYS A 144 -7.84 -6.45 -1.10
CA LYS A 144 -7.68 -5.12 -0.52
C LYS A 144 -6.38 -5.04 0.28
N TYR A 145 -5.82 -3.83 0.36
CA TYR A 145 -4.65 -3.50 1.18
C TYR A 145 -4.85 -2.11 1.77
N THR A 146 -4.16 -1.84 2.87
CA THR A 146 -4.28 -0.56 3.57
C THR A 146 -2.94 0.16 3.57
N VAL A 147 -2.95 1.45 3.26
CA VAL A 147 -1.76 2.30 3.35
C VAL A 147 -2.03 3.40 4.37
N ILE A 148 -1.21 3.50 5.41
CA ILE A 148 -1.34 4.49 6.47
C ILE A 148 0.00 5.13 6.83
N GLY A 149 -0.04 6.15 7.68
CA GLY A 149 1.13 6.92 8.11
C GLY A 149 1.40 8.11 7.20
N GLU A 150 2.68 8.36 6.91
CA GLU A 150 3.13 9.54 6.17
C GLU A 150 3.04 9.35 4.65
N VAL A 151 1.83 9.21 4.15
CA VAL A 151 1.46 9.23 2.72
C VAL A 151 0.47 10.33 2.44
N LYS A 152 0.31 10.74 1.18
CA LYS A 152 -0.61 11.83 0.81
C LYS A 152 -2.07 11.42 0.88
N GLY A 153 -2.39 10.15 0.64
CA GLY A 153 -3.74 9.58 0.68
C GLY A 153 -3.77 8.31 1.52
N PRO A 154 -3.81 8.39 2.86
CA PRO A 154 -3.99 7.18 3.67
C PRO A 154 -5.39 6.61 3.46
N GLY A 155 -5.49 5.29 3.39
CA GLY A 155 -6.75 4.61 3.15
C GLY A 155 -6.61 3.13 2.85
N THR A 156 -7.75 2.46 2.66
CA THR A 156 -7.84 1.10 2.15
C THR A 156 -8.14 1.15 0.66
N TYR A 157 -7.41 0.37 -0.11
CA TYR A 157 -7.48 0.31 -1.57
C TYR A 157 -7.77 -1.10 -2.04
N ILE A 158 -8.47 -1.22 -3.16
CA ILE A 158 -8.73 -2.51 -3.81
C ILE A 158 -7.75 -2.68 -4.97
N ASN A 159 -7.21 -3.87 -5.11
CA ASN A 159 -6.40 -4.27 -6.25
C ASN A 159 -7.16 -5.28 -7.11
N TYR A 160 -7.31 -4.98 -8.40
CA TYR A 160 -7.94 -5.88 -9.37
C TYR A 160 -6.92 -6.63 -10.23
N ASN A 161 -5.63 -6.37 -10.04
CA ASN A 161 -4.55 -7.07 -10.72
C ASN A 161 -4.15 -8.33 -9.94
N ASN A 162 -3.53 -9.27 -10.61
CA ASN A 162 -3.08 -10.52 -10.01
C ASN A 162 -1.95 -10.32 -8.99
N TYR A 163 -1.22 -9.22 -9.07
CA TYR A 163 -0.16 -8.85 -8.13
C TYR A 163 -0.16 -7.34 -7.91
N LEU A 164 0.49 -6.92 -6.85
CA LEU A 164 0.68 -5.53 -6.47
C LEU A 164 2.01 -5.39 -5.76
N THR A 165 2.83 -4.44 -6.19
CA THR A 165 4.07 -4.12 -5.48
C THR A 165 3.86 -3.07 -4.39
N VAL A 166 4.72 -3.05 -3.39
CA VAL A 166 4.68 -2.03 -2.34
C VAL A 166 4.88 -0.61 -2.90
N LEU A 167 5.67 -0.47 -3.97
CA LEU A 167 5.87 0.82 -4.63
C LEU A 167 4.60 1.30 -5.33
N GLU A 168 3.88 0.41 -6.02
CA GLU A 168 2.58 0.73 -6.62
C GLU A 168 1.54 1.09 -5.57
N ALA A 169 1.50 0.34 -4.46
CA ALA A 169 0.58 0.61 -3.35
C ALA A 169 0.79 2.01 -2.77
N ILE A 170 2.05 2.38 -2.51
CA ILE A 170 2.41 3.72 -2.05
C ILE A 170 2.11 4.76 -3.13
N GLY A 171 2.37 4.45 -4.41
CA GLY A 171 2.04 5.31 -5.55
C GLY A 171 0.53 5.62 -5.62
N ARG A 172 -0.33 4.61 -5.45
CA ARG A 172 -1.79 4.77 -5.38
C ARG A 172 -2.25 5.61 -4.18
N ALA A 173 -1.50 5.58 -3.09
CA ALA A 173 -1.70 6.46 -1.93
C ALA A 173 -1.13 7.87 -2.12
N GLY A 174 -0.82 8.28 -3.36
CA GLY A 174 -0.28 9.61 -3.68
C GLY A 174 1.20 9.79 -3.36
N GLY A 175 1.91 8.70 -3.05
CA GLY A 175 3.33 8.70 -2.70
C GLY A 175 3.60 8.97 -1.21
N VAL A 176 4.86 8.87 -0.85
CA VAL A 176 5.34 9.20 0.50
C VAL A 176 5.26 10.72 0.71
N GLY A 177 4.64 11.13 1.80
CA GLY A 177 4.53 12.54 2.19
C GLY A 177 5.87 13.19 2.50
N ASP A 178 5.85 14.52 2.70
CA ASP A 178 7.07 15.32 2.90
C ASP A 178 7.86 14.89 4.14
N TYR A 179 7.16 14.43 5.16
CA TYR A 179 7.76 13.93 6.40
C TYR A 179 7.83 12.40 6.48
N GLY A 180 7.54 11.71 5.39
CA GLY A 180 7.59 10.25 5.36
C GLY A 180 9.01 9.70 5.25
N ASN A 181 9.29 8.69 6.07
CA ASN A 181 10.60 8.06 6.12
C ASN A 181 10.68 6.90 5.12
N ARG A 182 11.28 7.17 3.96
CA ARG A 182 11.45 6.16 2.89
C ARG A 182 12.32 4.97 3.30
N ASN A 183 13.15 5.13 4.34
CA ASN A 183 13.99 4.04 4.84
C ASN A 183 13.25 3.15 5.86
N ARG A 184 12.05 3.54 6.29
CA ARG A 184 11.32 2.88 7.35
C ARG A 184 9.85 2.71 6.97
N VAL A 185 9.62 1.78 6.07
CA VAL A 185 8.27 1.34 5.71
C VAL A 185 8.05 -0.04 6.31
N LEU A 186 6.98 -0.19 7.04
CA LEU A 186 6.59 -1.45 7.66
C LEU A 186 5.45 -2.06 6.85
N VAL A 187 5.60 -3.31 6.45
CA VAL A 187 4.49 -4.12 5.93
C VAL A 187 4.07 -5.10 7.01
N VAL A 188 2.81 -5.07 7.37
CA VAL A 188 2.18 -5.95 8.35
C VAL A 188 1.28 -6.89 7.61
N ARG A 189 1.62 -8.18 7.59
CA ARG A 189 0.92 -9.24 6.87
C ARG A 189 0.22 -10.15 7.84
N PRO A 190 -1.12 -10.22 7.80
CA PRO A 190 -1.85 -11.23 8.56
C PRO A 190 -1.55 -12.63 8.01
N MET A 191 -1.45 -13.59 8.91
CA MET A 191 -1.25 -15.01 8.62
C MET A 191 -2.33 -15.80 9.36
N ASP A 192 -2.56 -17.06 8.98
CA ASP A 192 -3.53 -17.93 9.66
C ASP A 192 -3.31 -17.99 11.18
N LYS A 193 -2.06 -17.95 11.59
CA LYS A 193 -1.68 -17.92 13.02
C LYS A 193 -0.74 -16.74 13.27
N GLY A 194 -1.35 -15.57 13.57
CA GLY A 194 -0.60 -14.38 13.95
C GLY A 194 -0.34 -13.41 12.81
N THR A 195 0.73 -12.67 12.90
CA THR A 195 1.08 -11.59 11.98
C THR A 195 2.58 -11.58 11.70
N LYS A 196 2.98 -11.46 10.45
CA LYS A 196 4.36 -11.29 10.04
C LYS A 196 4.61 -9.83 9.67
N THR A 197 5.74 -9.29 10.09
CA THR A 197 6.10 -7.90 9.81
C THR A 197 7.42 -7.82 9.05
N TYR A 198 7.48 -6.90 8.09
CA TYR A 198 8.66 -6.68 7.27
C TYR A 198 9.02 -5.20 7.28
N ARG A 199 10.30 -4.90 7.53
CA ARG A 199 10.81 -3.53 7.39
C ARG A 199 11.48 -3.36 6.05
N LEU A 200 10.99 -2.42 5.28
CA LEU A 200 11.45 -2.13 3.92
C LEU A 200 12.13 -0.77 3.86
N ASN A 201 13.17 -0.70 3.05
CA ASN A 201 13.83 0.55 2.69
C ASN A 201 13.53 0.84 1.21
N LEU A 202 12.67 1.83 0.95
CA LEU A 202 12.30 2.21 -0.42
C LEU A 202 13.45 2.84 -1.22
N GLN A 203 14.53 3.24 -0.56
CA GLN A 203 15.71 3.83 -1.20
C GLN A 203 16.72 2.77 -1.64
N ASP A 204 16.61 1.55 -1.15
CA ASP A 204 17.52 0.45 -1.44
C ASP A 204 16.94 -0.48 -2.51
N LYS A 205 17.72 -0.74 -3.57
CA LYS A 205 17.37 -1.72 -4.61
C LYS A 205 17.08 -3.13 -4.09
N LYS A 206 17.62 -3.51 -2.93
CA LYS A 206 17.36 -4.80 -2.28
C LYS A 206 15.87 -5.03 -1.97
N ILE A 207 15.07 -3.97 -1.93
CA ILE A 207 13.62 -4.09 -1.74
C ILE A 207 12.99 -4.97 -2.83
N ILE A 208 13.50 -4.92 -4.06
CA ILE A 208 12.97 -5.66 -5.22
C ILE A 208 13.03 -7.17 -4.98
N SER A 209 14.04 -7.65 -4.26
CA SER A 209 14.20 -9.06 -3.89
C SER A 209 13.63 -9.42 -2.52
N SER A 210 12.88 -8.51 -1.90
CA SER A 210 12.25 -8.76 -0.60
C SER A 210 11.00 -9.62 -0.75
N GLU A 211 10.75 -10.53 0.18
CA GLU A 211 9.50 -11.32 0.28
C GLU A 211 8.24 -10.44 0.38
N ALA A 212 8.37 -9.22 0.94
CA ALA A 212 7.26 -8.27 1.06
C ALA A 212 7.24 -7.22 -0.05
N TYR A 213 8.04 -7.37 -1.11
CA TYR A 213 7.97 -6.49 -2.27
C TYR A 213 6.61 -6.59 -2.96
N PHE A 214 6.11 -7.81 -3.11
CA PHE A 214 4.73 -8.07 -3.52
C PHE A 214 3.82 -8.13 -2.31
N LEU A 215 2.80 -7.30 -2.33
CA LEU A 215 1.76 -7.30 -1.30
C LEU A 215 0.79 -8.45 -1.52
N LEU A 216 0.28 -8.96 -0.42
CA LEU A 216 -0.80 -9.94 -0.39
C LEU A 216 -2.10 -9.29 0.09
N PRO A 217 -3.26 -9.92 -0.13
CA PRO A 217 -4.53 -9.45 0.40
C PRO A 217 -4.48 -9.20 1.91
N ASN A 218 -5.08 -8.09 2.34
CA ASN A 218 -5.11 -7.59 3.71
C ASN A 218 -3.76 -7.13 4.30
N ASP A 219 -2.70 -6.98 3.49
CA ASP A 219 -1.47 -6.34 3.96
C ASP A 219 -1.74 -4.88 4.36
N VAL A 220 -1.05 -4.44 5.42
CA VAL A 220 -1.04 -3.04 5.86
C VAL A 220 0.35 -2.47 5.66
N VAL A 221 0.45 -1.42 4.86
CA VAL A 221 1.68 -0.68 4.59
C VAL A 221 1.69 0.57 5.46
N ILE A 222 2.69 0.71 6.30
CA ILE A 222 2.83 1.83 7.24
C ILE A 222 4.09 2.61 6.90
N VAL A 223 3.94 3.87 6.50
CA VAL A 223 5.08 4.77 6.30
C VAL A 223 5.35 5.54 7.59
N GLU A 224 6.46 5.24 8.25
CA GLU A 224 6.84 5.90 9.49
C GLU A 224 7.20 7.37 9.25
N PRO A 225 6.93 8.30 10.21
CA PRO A 225 7.34 9.68 10.11
C PRO A 225 8.85 9.84 10.34
N MET A 226 9.44 10.88 9.74
CA MET A 226 10.78 11.34 10.07
C MET A 226 10.80 12.08 11.42
N LYS A 227 11.95 12.10 12.08
CA LYS A 227 12.15 12.85 13.34
C LYS A 227 11.86 14.35 13.20
N GLN A 228 12.07 14.91 12.00
CA GLN A 228 11.76 16.31 11.70
C GLN A 228 10.30 16.67 11.92
N LYS A 229 9.37 15.74 11.63
CA LYS A 229 7.94 15.98 11.91
C LYS A 229 7.70 16.21 13.41
N ILE A 230 8.29 15.36 14.25
CA ILE A 230 8.14 15.48 15.72
C ILE A 230 8.74 16.81 16.19
N PHE A 231 9.90 17.20 15.66
CA PHE A 231 10.51 18.48 15.96
C PHE A 231 9.60 19.65 15.54
N ASN A 232 9.08 19.63 14.31
CA ASN A 232 8.21 20.69 13.80
C ASN A 232 6.89 20.82 14.59
N LEU A 233 6.34 19.71 15.07
CA LEU A 233 5.16 19.73 15.94
C LEU A 233 5.45 20.40 17.30
N ASN A 234 6.67 20.34 17.78
CA ASN A 234 7.09 20.96 19.05
C ASN A 234 7.63 22.38 18.89
N LEU A 235 7.87 22.85 17.64
CA LEU A 235 8.38 24.20 17.38
C LEU A 235 7.55 25.34 18.02
N PRO A 236 6.21 25.32 17.99
CA PRO A 236 5.42 26.37 18.64
C PRO A 236 5.70 26.48 20.14
N THR A 237 5.84 25.35 20.82
CA THR A 237 6.17 25.31 22.25
C THR A 237 7.59 25.81 22.51
N ILE A 238 8.55 25.38 21.70
CA ILE A 238 9.95 25.80 21.80
C ILE A 238 10.08 27.29 21.54
N SER A 239 9.42 27.83 20.49
CA SER A 239 9.45 29.24 20.17
C SER A 239 8.83 30.09 21.26
N PHE A 240 7.73 29.64 21.86
CA PHE A 240 7.11 30.31 23.01
C PHE A 240 8.07 30.39 24.20
N LEU A 241 8.77 29.30 24.56
CA LEU A 241 9.75 29.28 25.65
C LEU A 241 10.93 30.22 25.37
N ILE A 242 11.45 30.24 24.13
CA ILE A 242 12.53 31.14 23.73
C ILE A 242 12.06 32.60 23.85
N THR A 243 10.85 32.92 23.37
CA THR A 243 10.30 34.26 23.42
C THR A 243 10.07 34.73 24.86
N ALA A 244 9.52 33.87 25.71
CA ALA A 244 9.34 34.18 27.13
C ALA A 244 10.69 34.42 27.83
N PHE A 245 11.70 33.59 27.55
CA PHE A 245 13.04 33.77 28.08
C PHE A 245 13.70 35.09 27.61
N THR A 246 13.68 35.36 26.32
CA THR A 246 14.25 36.61 25.78
C THR A 246 13.51 37.85 26.31
N SER A 247 12.18 37.78 26.44
CA SER A 247 11.39 38.87 27.04
C SER A 247 11.76 39.15 28.49
N THR A 248 11.94 38.10 29.32
CA THR A 248 12.32 38.24 30.70
C THR A 248 13.75 38.81 30.84
N VAL A 249 14.69 38.34 30.03
CA VAL A 249 16.05 38.88 30.00
C VAL A 249 16.07 40.35 29.59
N THR A 250 15.33 40.72 28.55
CA THR A 250 15.26 42.08 28.07
C THR A 250 14.66 43.00 29.14
N MET A 251 13.54 42.56 29.79
CA MET A 251 12.93 43.28 30.87
C MET A 251 13.88 43.50 32.05
N THR A 252 14.62 42.47 32.41
CA THR A 252 15.59 42.55 33.52
C THR A 252 16.73 43.55 33.19
N LEU A 253 17.24 43.53 31.95
CA LEU A 253 18.26 44.47 31.51
C LEU A 253 17.77 45.90 31.49
N LEU A 254 16.53 46.13 31.08
CA LEU A 254 15.90 47.47 31.10
C LEU A 254 15.74 47.98 32.56
N LEU A 255 15.32 47.11 33.48
CA LEU A 255 15.19 47.48 34.89
C LEU A 255 16.54 47.83 35.52
N ILE A 256 17.59 47.01 35.24
CA ILE A 256 18.96 47.27 35.72
C ILE A 256 19.46 48.62 35.19
N ASN A 257 19.24 48.92 33.90
CA ASN A 257 19.66 50.19 33.31
C ASN A 257 18.84 51.40 33.84
N TYR A 258 17.60 51.17 34.18
CA TYR A 258 16.73 52.27 34.74
C TYR A 258 17.05 52.56 36.19
N PHE A 259 17.24 51.54 37.03
CA PHE A 259 17.53 51.73 38.47
C PHE A 259 19.02 51.81 38.79
N GLY A 260 19.90 51.51 37.86
CA GLY A 260 21.37 51.59 38.01
C GLY A 260 21.98 52.92 37.64
N LYS A 261 21.11 53.92 37.27
CA LYS A 261 21.46 55.33 37.15
C LYS A 261 21.07 56.08 38.42
#